data_8d6efa6a8ae38c6c19605f2cabc1a5a9
#
_entry.id   8d6efa6a8ae38c6c19605f2cabc1a5a9
#
_cell.length_a   1.000
_cell.length_b   1.000
_cell.length_c   1.000
_cell.angle_alpha   90.00
_cell.angle_beta   90.00
_cell.angle_gamma   90.00
#
_symmetry.space_group_name_H-M   'P 1'
#
loop_
_entity.id
_entity.type
_entity.pdbx_description
1 polymer ?
#
loop_
_entity_poly.entity_id
_entity_poly.type
_entity_poly.pdbx_seq_one_letter_code
_entity_poly.pdbx_strand_id
1 'polypeptide(L)'
;HEYGKVILPMTVLKRFDDALAPSKAKVLEVNERLNLTHSESAIRDGALCRASGYPFYNTSKFDFAKLLSDPENIEVNFDDYLKGYSDNVKDILDNFKFDDEVKTMAKGKVLYVVIQEFNSKKADMSPDKITSADMGYIFEELIRKFSESYNEEAGAHFTSRDIIYLMTE
;
A
#
# COMPACT_ATOMS: atom_id res chain seq x y z
N HIS A 1 4.15 -12.27 16.53
CA HIS A 1 5.12 -12.59 15.46
C HIS A 1 4.64 -12.12 14.07
N GLU A 2 3.33 -12.14 13.81
CA GLU A 2 2.75 -11.83 12.50
C GLU A 2 2.40 -10.33 12.30
N TYR A 3 2.38 -9.56 13.38
CA TYR A 3 1.93 -8.17 13.38
C TYR A 3 2.74 -7.27 12.44
N GLY A 4 4.07 -7.42 12.44
CA GLY A 4 4.96 -6.63 11.57
C GLY A 4 4.77 -6.93 10.09
N LYS A 5 4.52 -8.18 9.75
CA LYS A 5 4.29 -8.63 8.37
C LYS A 5 2.98 -8.13 7.77
N VAL A 6 2.03 -7.71 8.59
CA VAL A 6 0.75 -7.14 8.18
C VAL A 6 0.79 -5.62 8.19
N ILE A 7 1.25 -5.00 9.27
CA ILE A 7 1.14 -3.55 9.48
C ILE A 7 1.99 -2.76 8.47
N LEU A 8 3.22 -3.19 8.20
CA LEU A 8 4.08 -2.48 7.24
C LEU A 8 3.48 -2.44 5.83
N PRO A 9 3.13 -3.59 5.20
CA PRO A 9 2.52 -3.54 3.86
C PRO A 9 1.14 -2.87 3.86
N MET A 10 0.32 -3.01 4.91
CA MET A 10 -0.95 -2.29 5.01
C MET A 10 -0.76 -0.77 5.11
N THR A 11 0.28 -0.30 5.80
CA THR A 11 0.63 1.12 5.86
C THR A 11 1.05 1.65 4.49
N VAL A 12 1.85 0.89 3.73
CA VAL A 12 2.22 1.22 2.35
C VAL A 12 0.99 1.30 1.46
N LEU A 13 0.12 0.28 1.51
CA LEU A 13 -1.11 0.24 0.72
C LEU A 13 -2.04 1.41 1.05
N LYS A 14 -2.21 1.72 2.33
CA LYS A 14 -3.04 2.86 2.75
C LYS A 14 -2.48 4.18 2.22
N ARG A 15 -1.17 4.39 2.29
CA ARG A 15 -0.52 5.57 1.70
C ARG A 15 -0.77 5.66 0.21
N PHE A 16 -0.64 4.56 -0.53
CA PHE A 16 -0.89 4.54 -1.97
C PHE A 16 -2.35 4.76 -2.30
N ASP A 17 -3.27 4.14 -1.56
CA ASP A 17 -4.72 4.34 -1.73
C ASP A 17 -5.10 5.80 -1.58
N ASP A 18 -4.65 6.45 -0.51
CA ASP A 18 -4.92 7.86 -0.22
C ASP A 18 -4.28 8.80 -1.26
N ALA A 19 -3.07 8.50 -1.73
CA ALA A 19 -2.39 9.29 -2.76
C ALA A 19 -3.10 9.17 -4.12
N LEU A 20 -3.62 7.99 -4.46
CA LEU A 20 -4.30 7.75 -5.73
C LEU A 20 -5.78 8.17 -5.72
N ALA A 21 -6.39 8.39 -4.56
CA ALA A 21 -7.80 8.69 -4.44
C ALA A 21 -8.28 9.85 -5.35
N PRO A 22 -7.59 11.00 -5.45
CA PRO A 22 -8.02 12.11 -6.32
C PRO A 22 -8.02 11.78 -7.80
N SER A 23 -7.16 10.87 -8.25
CA SER A 23 -6.99 10.51 -9.67
C SER A 23 -7.62 9.18 -10.05
N LYS A 24 -8.20 8.45 -9.10
CA LYS A 24 -8.74 7.08 -9.31
C LYS A 24 -9.72 7.00 -10.46
N ALA A 25 -10.69 7.91 -10.53
CA ALA A 25 -11.69 7.94 -11.60
C ALA A 25 -11.04 8.10 -12.99
N LYS A 26 -10.06 8.99 -13.10
CA LYS A 26 -9.32 9.23 -14.35
C LYS A 26 -8.50 8.01 -14.77
N VAL A 27 -7.86 7.33 -13.82
CA VAL A 27 -7.12 6.09 -14.10
C VAL A 27 -8.05 5.02 -14.64
N LEU A 28 -9.23 4.82 -14.05
CA LEU A 28 -10.21 3.84 -14.51
C LEU A 28 -10.73 4.16 -15.90
N GLU A 29 -11.04 5.42 -16.21
CA GLU A 29 -11.46 5.86 -17.55
C GLU A 29 -10.38 5.59 -18.60
N VAL A 30 -9.13 5.95 -18.30
CA VAL A 30 -8.00 5.68 -19.20
C VAL A 30 -7.80 4.18 -19.40
N ASN A 31 -7.92 3.39 -18.33
CA ASN A 31 -7.80 1.94 -18.39
C ASN A 31 -8.86 1.29 -19.29
N GLU A 32 -10.13 1.70 -19.17
CA GLU A 32 -11.21 1.23 -20.06
C GLU A 32 -10.92 1.54 -21.53
N ARG A 33 -10.51 2.76 -21.82
CA ARG A 33 -10.17 3.18 -23.20
C ARG A 33 -9.00 2.39 -23.76
N LEU A 34 -7.96 2.11 -22.98
CA LEU A 34 -6.81 1.31 -23.38
C LEU A 34 -7.17 -0.17 -23.59
N ASN A 35 -8.12 -0.71 -22.83
CA ASN A 35 -8.64 -2.06 -23.04
C ASN A 35 -9.33 -2.21 -24.41
N LEU A 36 -10.08 -1.19 -24.83
CA LEU A 36 -10.76 -1.16 -26.14
C LEU A 36 -9.78 -1.09 -27.31
N THR A 37 -8.61 -0.47 -27.12
CA THR A 37 -7.61 -0.26 -28.18
C THR A 37 -6.53 -1.32 -28.24
N HIS A 38 -6.54 -2.31 -27.36
CA HIS A 38 -5.54 -3.38 -27.26
C HIS A 38 -4.09 -2.85 -27.24
N SER A 39 -3.87 -1.77 -26.50
CA SER A 39 -2.60 -1.04 -26.43
C SER A 39 -1.48 -1.92 -25.83
N GLU A 40 -0.25 -1.77 -26.37
CA GLU A 40 0.94 -2.43 -25.85
C GLU A 40 1.22 -2.05 -24.36
N SER A 41 1.80 -2.98 -23.62
CA SER A 41 2.03 -2.87 -22.17
C SER A 41 2.76 -1.57 -21.79
N ALA A 42 3.86 -1.24 -22.44
CA ALA A 42 4.66 -0.04 -22.13
C ALA A 42 3.90 1.27 -22.36
N ILE A 43 3.10 1.34 -23.45
CA ILE A 43 2.25 2.50 -23.73
C ILE A 43 1.17 2.63 -22.67
N ARG A 44 0.61 1.48 -22.26
CA ARG A 44 -0.41 1.36 -21.24
C ARG A 44 0.09 1.89 -19.89
N ASP A 45 1.24 1.40 -19.41
CA ASP A 45 1.85 1.83 -18.16
C ASP A 45 2.14 3.32 -18.13
N GLY A 46 2.74 3.84 -19.21
CA GLY A 46 3.00 5.28 -19.33
C GLY A 46 1.74 6.14 -19.29
N ALA A 47 0.65 5.70 -19.92
CA ALA A 47 -0.63 6.41 -19.92
C ALA A 47 -1.31 6.38 -18.54
N LEU A 48 -1.28 5.24 -17.85
CA LEU A 48 -1.85 5.07 -16.51
C LEU A 48 -1.07 5.83 -15.45
N CYS A 49 0.27 5.84 -15.52
CA CYS A 49 1.11 6.68 -14.65
C CYS A 49 0.83 8.19 -14.85
N ARG A 50 0.67 8.64 -16.09
CA ARG A 50 0.28 10.05 -16.35
C ARG A 50 -1.11 10.36 -15.81
N ALA A 51 -2.05 9.42 -15.91
CA ALA A 51 -3.40 9.60 -15.39
C ALA A 51 -3.42 9.66 -13.86
N SER A 52 -2.61 8.84 -13.19
CA SER A 52 -2.50 8.84 -11.73
C SER A 52 -1.75 10.05 -11.17
N GLY A 53 -0.79 10.60 -11.93
CA GLY A 53 0.14 11.63 -11.47
C GLY A 53 1.31 11.07 -10.64
N TYR A 54 1.50 9.75 -10.61
CA TYR A 54 2.53 9.04 -9.86
C TYR A 54 3.24 8.02 -10.76
N PRO A 55 4.44 7.52 -10.38
CA PRO A 55 5.11 6.42 -11.08
C PRO A 55 4.46 5.04 -10.79
N PHE A 56 3.24 5.03 -10.30
CA PHE A 56 2.42 3.86 -10.03
C PHE A 56 0.93 4.19 -10.16
N TYR A 57 0.10 3.18 -10.28
CA TYR A 57 -1.34 3.30 -10.43
C TYR A 57 -2.07 2.09 -9.85
N ASN A 58 -3.39 2.15 -9.80
CA ASN A 58 -4.25 1.01 -9.51
C ASN A 58 -5.48 1.03 -10.42
N THR A 59 -5.69 -0.05 -11.17
CA THR A 59 -6.79 -0.21 -12.15
C THR A 59 -8.00 -0.96 -11.60
N SER A 60 -7.95 -1.45 -10.35
CA SER A 60 -9.13 -2.04 -9.69
C SER A 60 -10.18 -0.97 -9.41
N LYS A 61 -11.45 -1.36 -9.47
CA LYS A 61 -12.57 -0.51 -9.04
C LYS A 61 -12.60 -0.26 -7.54
N PHE A 62 -11.90 -1.08 -6.76
CA PHE A 62 -11.87 -1.00 -5.31
C PHE A 62 -10.86 0.02 -4.79
N ASP A 63 -11.18 0.57 -3.65
CA ASP A 63 -10.37 1.30 -2.70
C ASP A 63 -10.75 0.81 -1.29
N PHE A 64 -10.09 1.25 -0.23
CA PHE A 64 -10.37 0.77 1.12
C PHE A 64 -11.85 0.98 1.52
N ALA A 65 -12.45 2.10 1.15
CA ALA A 65 -13.85 2.36 1.45
C ALA A 65 -14.81 1.42 0.72
N LYS A 66 -14.56 1.16 -0.57
CA LYS A 66 -15.37 0.24 -1.36
C LYS A 66 -15.20 -1.22 -0.95
N LEU A 67 -14.00 -1.62 -0.52
CA LEU A 67 -13.77 -2.95 0.04
C LEU A 67 -14.68 -3.22 1.24
N LEU A 68 -14.86 -2.24 2.12
CA LEU A 68 -15.71 -2.36 3.30
C LEU A 68 -17.21 -2.41 2.98
N SER A 69 -17.63 -2.01 1.78
CA SER A 69 -19.03 -2.06 1.38
C SER A 69 -19.55 -3.46 1.05
N ASP A 70 -18.65 -4.45 0.90
CA ASP A 70 -18.98 -5.84 0.56
C ASP A 70 -18.19 -6.82 1.44
N PRO A 71 -18.57 -6.96 2.72
CA PRO A 71 -17.84 -7.80 3.67
C PRO A 71 -17.82 -9.29 3.32
N GLU A 72 -18.85 -9.78 2.65
CA GLU A 72 -18.97 -11.21 2.29
C GLU A 72 -17.93 -11.62 1.23
N ASN A 73 -17.56 -10.71 0.34
CA ASN A 73 -16.59 -10.95 -0.72
C ASN A 73 -15.24 -10.25 -0.47
N ILE A 74 -14.95 -9.88 0.78
CA ILE A 74 -13.79 -9.06 1.13
C ILE A 74 -12.47 -9.65 0.64
N GLU A 75 -12.30 -10.97 0.72
CA GLU A 75 -11.07 -11.66 0.27
C GLU A 75 -10.87 -11.54 -1.24
N VAL A 76 -11.91 -11.85 -2.02
CA VAL A 76 -11.87 -11.79 -3.49
C VAL A 76 -11.71 -10.35 -3.97
N ASN A 77 -12.42 -9.41 -3.35
CA ASN A 77 -12.35 -7.99 -3.68
C ASN A 77 -10.98 -7.39 -3.33
N PHE A 78 -10.37 -7.83 -2.22
CA PHE A 78 -9.05 -7.40 -1.83
C PHE A 78 -7.95 -7.97 -2.76
N ASP A 79 -8.08 -9.22 -3.19
CA ASP A 79 -7.21 -9.81 -4.21
C ASP A 79 -7.29 -9.03 -5.54
N ASP A 80 -8.50 -8.68 -6.01
CA ASP A 80 -8.67 -7.82 -7.19
C ASP A 80 -8.01 -6.44 -6.99
N TYR A 81 -8.18 -5.86 -5.82
CA TYR A 81 -7.55 -4.59 -5.46
C TYR A 81 -6.02 -4.67 -5.54
N LEU A 82 -5.40 -5.71 -4.99
CA LEU A 82 -3.95 -5.91 -5.04
C LEU A 82 -3.46 -6.14 -6.48
N LYS A 83 -4.16 -6.94 -7.26
CA LYS A 83 -3.84 -7.20 -8.67
C LYS A 83 -3.98 -5.98 -9.57
N GLY A 84 -4.78 -5.01 -9.18
CA GLY A 84 -4.96 -3.76 -9.91
C GLY A 84 -3.76 -2.82 -9.86
N TYR A 85 -2.82 -3.00 -8.95
CA TYR A 85 -1.61 -2.18 -8.87
C TYR A 85 -0.66 -2.42 -10.04
N SER A 86 0.13 -1.40 -10.37
CA SER A 86 1.27 -1.49 -11.29
C SER A 86 2.34 -2.46 -10.76
N ASP A 87 3.13 -3.04 -11.67
CA ASP A 87 4.07 -4.12 -11.33
C ASP A 87 5.10 -3.72 -10.28
N ASN A 88 5.60 -2.49 -10.29
CA ASN A 88 6.53 -1.98 -9.27
C ASN A 88 5.94 -2.01 -7.84
N VAL A 89 4.63 -1.80 -7.68
CA VAL A 89 3.96 -1.94 -6.38
C VAL A 89 3.77 -3.41 -6.02
N LYS A 90 3.40 -4.26 -6.99
CA LYS A 90 3.31 -5.72 -6.78
C LYS A 90 4.63 -6.29 -6.31
N ASP A 91 5.75 -5.90 -6.93
CA ASP A 91 7.10 -6.33 -6.52
C ASP A 91 7.39 -5.97 -5.05
N ILE A 92 6.95 -4.79 -4.59
CA ILE A 92 7.07 -4.39 -3.18
C ILE A 92 6.27 -5.34 -2.28
N LEU A 93 5.02 -5.64 -2.64
CA LEU A 93 4.15 -6.53 -1.86
C LEU A 93 4.69 -7.97 -1.83
N ASP A 94 5.23 -8.44 -2.95
CA ASP A 94 5.85 -9.75 -3.07
C ASP A 94 7.08 -9.87 -2.15
N ASN A 95 7.90 -8.82 -2.04
CA ASN A 95 9.04 -8.76 -1.12
C ASN A 95 8.60 -8.88 0.36
N PHE A 96 7.41 -8.38 0.69
CA PHE A 96 6.80 -8.58 2.01
C PHE A 96 6.16 -9.98 2.18
N LYS A 97 6.04 -10.78 1.13
CA LYS A 97 5.25 -12.03 1.10
C LYS A 97 3.81 -11.79 1.56
N PHE A 98 3.25 -10.66 1.15
CA PHE A 98 1.99 -10.16 1.70
C PHE A 98 0.80 -11.04 1.35
N ASP A 99 0.81 -11.74 0.23
CA ASP A 99 -0.25 -12.68 -0.18
C ASP A 99 -0.50 -13.79 0.84
N ASP A 100 0.55 -14.30 1.48
CA ASP A 100 0.41 -15.33 2.52
C ASP A 100 -0.24 -14.77 3.79
N GLU A 101 0.09 -13.53 4.14
CA GLU A 101 -0.54 -12.85 5.27
C GLU A 101 -2.01 -12.52 5.00
N VAL A 102 -2.36 -12.12 3.76
CA VAL A 102 -3.75 -11.88 3.34
C VAL A 102 -4.59 -13.16 3.50
N LYS A 103 -4.08 -14.30 3.02
CA LYS A 103 -4.74 -15.60 3.17
C LYS A 103 -4.93 -15.98 4.65
N THR A 104 -3.93 -15.68 5.48
CA THR A 104 -3.99 -15.94 6.92
C THR A 104 -5.05 -15.07 7.59
N MET A 105 -5.10 -13.77 7.26
CA MET A 105 -6.12 -12.84 7.76
C MET A 105 -7.53 -13.24 7.32
N ALA A 106 -7.69 -13.67 6.07
CA ALA A 106 -8.98 -14.12 5.55
C ALA A 106 -9.48 -15.38 6.27
N LYS A 107 -8.62 -16.40 6.45
CA LYS A 107 -8.93 -17.59 7.23
C LYS A 107 -9.29 -17.27 8.68
N GLY A 108 -8.59 -16.34 9.30
CA GLY A 108 -8.85 -15.86 10.65
C GLY A 108 -10.08 -14.94 10.76
N LYS A 109 -10.73 -14.59 9.65
CA LYS A 109 -11.84 -13.63 9.56
C LYS A 109 -11.53 -12.24 10.13
N VAL A 110 -10.26 -11.85 10.09
CA VAL A 110 -9.79 -10.54 10.60
C VAL A 110 -9.48 -9.52 9.50
N LEU A 111 -9.45 -9.95 8.22
CA LEU A 111 -9.12 -9.07 7.09
C LEU A 111 -10.02 -7.83 7.03
N TYR A 112 -11.33 -8.01 7.21
CA TYR A 112 -12.28 -6.90 7.22
C TYR A 112 -11.95 -5.87 8.32
N VAL A 113 -11.69 -6.35 9.53
CA VAL A 113 -11.40 -5.49 10.69
C VAL A 113 -10.09 -4.72 10.47
N VAL A 114 -9.07 -5.37 9.92
CA VAL A 114 -7.79 -4.72 9.58
C VAL A 114 -8.00 -3.61 8.56
N ILE A 115 -8.72 -3.87 7.47
CA ILE A 115 -9.02 -2.85 6.45
C ILE A 115 -9.85 -1.72 7.08
N GLN A 116 -10.82 -2.02 7.93
CA GLN A 116 -11.65 -1.03 8.62
C GLN A 116 -10.83 -0.09 9.50
N GLU A 117 -9.90 -0.63 10.28
CA GLU A 117 -9.00 0.19 11.12
C GLU A 117 -8.12 1.13 10.28
N PHE A 118 -7.56 0.63 9.17
CA PHE A 118 -6.80 1.45 8.23
C PHE A 118 -7.65 2.47 7.46
N ASN A 119 -8.94 2.24 7.31
CA ASN A 119 -9.86 3.21 6.69
C ASN A 119 -10.43 4.23 7.69
N SER A 120 -10.03 4.19 8.94
CA SER A 120 -10.45 5.17 9.93
C SER A 120 -9.84 6.55 9.65
N LYS A 121 -10.51 7.62 10.13
CA LYS A 121 -10.01 9.00 10.01
C LYS A 121 -8.65 9.21 10.67
N LYS A 122 -8.29 8.36 11.64
CA LYS A 122 -7.00 8.41 12.34
C LYS A 122 -5.84 7.89 11.48
N ALA A 123 -6.15 7.07 10.48
CA ALA A 123 -5.18 6.46 9.57
C ALA A 123 -5.16 7.15 8.19
N ASP A 124 -5.63 8.39 8.08
CA ASP A 124 -5.56 9.17 6.86
C ASP A 124 -4.10 9.55 6.57
N MET A 125 -3.55 8.97 5.50
CA MET A 125 -2.17 9.13 5.05
C MET A 125 -2.08 9.90 3.73
N SER A 126 -3.07 10.74 3.43
CA SER A 126 -3.07 11.56 2.21
C SER A 126 -1.84 12.48 2.15
N PRO A 127 -1.30 12.76 0.95
CA PRO A 127 -0.12 13.61 0.77
C PRO A 127 -0.28 15.03 1.33
N ASP A 128 -1.52 15.52 1.39
CA ASP A 128 -1.83 16.85 1.95
C ASP A 128 -1.66 16.92 3.47
N LYS A 129 -1.78 15.78 4.16
CA LYS A 129 -1.70 15.70 5.63
C LYS A 129 -0.38 15.15 6.11
N ILE A 130 0.19 14.21 5.37
CA ILE A 130 1.42 13.50 5.74
C ILE A 130 2.42 13.62 4.58
N THR A 131 3.52 14.32 4.81
CA THR A 131 4.59 14.46 3.83
C THR A 131 5.37 13.15 3.64
N SER A 132 6.21 13.09 2.60
CA SER A 132 7.10 11.95 2.41
C SER A 132 8.10 11.77 3.56
N ALA A 133 8.55 12.88 4.18
CA ALA A 133 9.41 12.84 5.36
C ALA A 133 8.67 12.25 6.57
N ASP A 134 7.42 12.67 6.80
CA ASP A 134 6.59 12.11 7.88
C ASP A 134 6.34 10.60 7.69
N MET A 135 6.12 10.17 6.44
CA MET A 135 6.02 8.74 6.13
C MET A 135 7.30 7.98 6.50
N GLY A 136 8.47 8.57 6.26
CA GLY A 136 9.74 8.00 6.69
C GLY A 136 9.79 7.80 8.21
N TYR A 137 9.41 8.80 9.00
CA TYR A 137 9.34 8.68 10.46
C TYR A 137 8.33 7.62 10.93
N ILE A 138 7.17 7.52 10.28
CA ILE A 138 6.20 6.46 10.57
C ILE A 138 6.83 5.07 10.36
N PHE A 139 7.52 4.85 9.25
CA PHE A 139 8.17 3.57 8.98
C PHE A 139 9.30 3.27 9.96
N GLU A 140 10.15 4.25 10.30
CA GLU A 140 11.18 4.09 11.31
C GLU A 140 10.59 3.66 12.66
N GLU A 141 9.53 4.32 13.10
CA GLU A 141 8.87 4.00 14.37
C GLU A 141 8.22 2.61 14.35
N LEU A 142 7.60 2.22 13.23
CA LEU A 142 7.06 0.87 13.07
C LEU A 142 8.17 -0.18 13.15
N ILE A 143 9.28 -0.01 12.42
CA ILE A 143 10.42 -0.93 12.45
C ILE A 143 10.99 -1.01 13.86
N ARG A 144 11.16 0.13 14.56
CA ARG A 144 11.64 0.17 15.93
C ARG A 144 10.75 -0.64 16.87
N LYS A 145 9.44 -0.43 16.83
CA LYS A 145 8.47 -1.17 17.66
C LYS A 145 8.48 -2.66 17.37
N PHE A 146 8.65 -3.05 16.10
CA PHE A 146 8.76 -4.45 15.75
C PHE A 146 10.04 -5.07 16.29
N SER A 147 11.18 -4.41 16.13
CA SER A 147 12.46 -4.88 16.67
C SER A 147 12.39 -5.08 18.19
N GLU A 148 11.78 -4.15 18.92
CA GLU A 148 11.57 -4.25 20.36
C GLU A 148 10.68 -5.47 20.73
N SER A 149 9.65 -5.75 19.94
CA SER A 149 8.74 -6.88 20.18
C SER A 149 9.38 -8.25 19.94
N TYR A 150 10.46 -8.31 19.17
CA TYR A 150 11.20 -9.55 18.88
C TYR A 150 12.36 -9.81 19.84
N ASN A 151 12.58 -8.97 20.87
CA ASN A 151 13.80 -9.00 21.71
C ASN A 151 15.11 -8.90 20.89
N GLU A 152 15.04 -8.35 19.68
CA GLU A 152 16.21 -8.04 18.87
C GLU A 152 16.71 -6.65 19.29
N GLU A 153 18.04 -6.48 19.43
CA GLU A 153 18.61 -5.17 19.74
C GLU A 153 18.16 -4.16 18.66
N ALA A 154 17.46 -3.11 19.07
CA ALA A 154 16.82 -2.13 18.18
C ALA A 154 17.82 -1.47 17.17
N GLY A 155 19.11 -1.54 17.43
CA GLY A 155 20.16 -1.05 16.56
C GLY A 155 20.64 -2.00 15.44
N ALA A 156 20.17 -3.25 15.40
CA ALA A 156 20.66 -4.26 14.45
C ALA A 156 20.16 -4.10 13.03
N HIS A 157 19.07 -3.34 12.81
CA HIS A 157 18.34 -3.32 11.54
C HIS A 157 18.25 -1.96 10.83
N PHE A 158 18.67 -0.87 11.46
CA PHE A 158 18.71 0.42 10.76
C PHE A 158 19.71 1.40 11.37
N THR A 159 20.26 2.27 10.52
CA THR A 159 21.09 3.40 10.95
C THR A 159 20.20 4.61 11.16
N SER A 160 20.27 5.27 12.32
CA SER A 160 19.44 6.45 12.58
C SER A 160 19.74 7.56 11.56
N ARG A 161 18.72 8.36 11.22
CA ARG A 161 18.87 9.47 10.27
C ARG A 161 19.91 10.47 10.69
N ASP A 162 20.03 10.73 11.99
CA ASP A 162 21.03 11.66 12.53
C ASP A 162 22.45 11.19 12.23
N ILE A 163 22.69 9.86 12.30
CA ILE A 163 23.99 9.26 11.92
C ILE A 163 24.19 9.33 10.40
N ILE A 164 23.15 9.10 9.60
CA ILE A 164 23.22 9.21 8.14
C ILE A 164 23.56 10.64 7.75
N TYR A 165 22.92 11.65 8.33
CA TYR A 165 23.25 13.06 8.08
C TYR A 165 24.69 13.38 8.46
N LEU A 166 25.17 12.92 9.61
CA LEU A 166 26.54 13.13 10.05
C LEU A 166 27.59 12.47 9.12
N MET A 167 27.22 11.40 8.44
CA MET A 167 28.14 10.69 7.50
C MET A 167 28.12 11.28 6.08
N THR A 168 27.14 12.11 5.74
CA THR A 168 26.96 12.69 4.39
C THR A 168 27.34 14.16 4.29
N GLU A 169 27.69 14.84 5.41
CA GLU A 169 28.33 16.14 5.46
C GLU A 169 29.88 16.02 5.39
#